data_c465e3fd2cc07b2dd21feac311a1bc0e
#
_entry.id   c465e3fd2cc07b2dd21feac311a1bc0e
#
_cell.length_a   1.000
_cell.length_b   1.000
_cell.length_c   1.000
_cell.angle_alpha   90.00
_cell.angle_beta   90.00
_cell.angle_gamma   90.00
#
_symmetry.space_group_name_H-M   'P 1'
#
loop_
_entity.id
_entity.type
_entity.pdbx_description
1 polymer ?
#
loop_
_entity_poly.entity_id
_entity_poly.type
_entity_poly.pdbx_seq_one_letter_code
_entity_poly.pdbx_strand_id
1 'polypeptide(L)'
;MHSLQIFKSINLKTRKLVDSYPITFLLSLAFCLRIYNFQSPILGVHSWRQADTAAMARNFYENGYNFLYPQIDWGGNLSGYCQTEFPIYSFVIALLYKLFGVHESIGRLLSISFSLVAIYFLYKLCLEITCDKKLAFWSSFFYTITHLTQIENPEI
;
A
#
# COMPACT_ATOMS: atom_id res chain seq x y z
N MET A 1 3.10 40.84 -12.89
CA MET A 1 4.49 40.63 -12.36
C MET A 1 4.51 39.93 -10.99
N HIS A 2 3.54 40.15 -10.11
CA HIS A 2 3.54 39.60 -8.74
C HIS A 2 3.32 38.07 -8.70
N SER A 3 2.50 37.51 -9.56
CA SER A 3 2.22 36.05 -9.63
C SER A 3 3.42 35.21 -10.05
N LEU A 4 4.27 35.74 -10.94
CA LEU A 4 5.51 35.08 -11.37
C LEU A 4 6.59 35.00 -10.26
N GLN A 5 6.64 35.99 -9.38
CA GLN A 5 7.54 35.96 -8.24
C GLN A 5 7.12 34.96 -7.17
N ILE A 6 5.79 34.83 -6.93
CA ILE A 6 5.24 33.84 -6.00
C ILE A 6 5.52 32.43 -6.52
N PHE A 7 5.29 32.17 -7.80
CA PHE A 7 5.55 30.87 -8.43
C PHE A 7 7.05 30.49 -8.36
N LYS A 8 7.94 31.46 -8.55
CA LYS A 8 9.40 31.26 -8.47
C LYS A 8 9.87 31.01 -7.02
N SER A 9 9.23 31.66 -6.05
CA SER A 9 9.52 31.48 -4.61
C SER A 9 9.04 30.12 -4.11
N ILE A 10 7.87 29.65 -4.52
CA ILE A 10 7.35 28.31 -4.18
C ILE A 10 8.25 27.24 -4.79
N ASN A 11 8.67 27.41 -6.04
CA ASN A 11 9.53 26.44 -6.74
C ASN A 11 10.94 26.34 -6.10
N LEU A 12 11.49 27.45 -5.60
CA LEU A 12 12.76 27.45 -4.87
C LEU A 12 12.66 26.81 -3.49
N LYS A 13 11.54 26.97 -2.81
CA LYS A 13 11.31 26.41 -1.47
C LYS A 13 11.08 24.89 -1.54
N THR A 14 10.30 24.42 -2.52
CA THR A 14 10.11 22.97 -2.79
C THR A 14 11.41 22.32 -3.24
N ARG A 15 12.20 22.97 -4.07
CA ARG A 15 13.50 22.44 -4.52
C ARG A 15 14.49 22.27 -3.36
N LYS A 16 14.56 23.23 -2.43
CA LYS A 16 15.39 23.13 -1.21
C LYS A 16 14.91 22.01 -0.27
N LEU A 17 13.60 21.80 -0.13
CA LEU A 17 13.03 20.70 0.67
C LEU A 17 13.34 19.33 0.06
N VAL A 18 13.22 19.19 -1.24
CA VAL A 18 13.56 17.93 -1.97
C VAL A 18 15.06 17.64 -1.89
N ASP A 19 15.92 18.67 -1.92
CA ASP A 19 17.36 18.49 -1.81
C ASP A 19 17.81 18.13 -0.37
N SER A 20 17.10 18.64 0.66
CA SER A 20 17.45 18.41 2.07
C SER A 20 16.85 17.11 2.63
N TYR A 21 15.59 16.79 2.25
CA TYR A 21 14.85 15.64 2.81
C TYR A 21 14.09 14.87 1.72
N PRO A 22 14.77 14.33 0.70
CA PRO A 22 14.08 13.72 -0.44
C PRO A 22 13.22 12.52 -0.05
N ILE A 23 13.66 11.72 0.92
CA ILE A 23 12.93 10.55 1.38
C ILE A 23 11.66 10.94 2.16
N THR A 24 11.72 11.95 3.00
CA THR A 24 10.55 12.41 3.78
C THR A 24 9.47 12.95 2.86
N PHE A 25 9.86 13.71 1.84
CA PHE A 25 8.94 14.21 0.82
C PHE A 25 8.26 13.05 0.06
N LEU A 26 9.03 12.04 -0.38
CA LEU A 26 8.49 10.87 -1.07
C LEU A 26 7.52 10.08 -0.21
N LEU A 27 7.86 9.82 1.05
CA LEU A 27 6.99 9.09 1.97
C LEU A 27 5.70 9.87 2.27
N SER A 28 5.79 11.19 2.47
CA SER A 28 4.59 12.03 2.66
C SER A 28 3.70 12.06 1.43
N LEU A 29 4.28 12.21 0.24
CA LEU A 29 3.55 12.16 -1.02
C LEU A 29 2.88 10.80 -1.20
N ALA A 30 3.61 9.70 -1.01
CA ALA A 30 3.09 8.34 -1.12
C ALA A 30 1.94 8.08 -0.14
N PHE A 31 2.03 8.58 1.07
CA PHE A 31 0.98 8.48 2.09
C PHE A 31 -0.27 9.26 1.70
N CYS A 32 -0.12 10.53 1.31
CA CYS A 32 -1.25 11.37 0.88
C CYS A 32 -2.00 10.79 -0.32
N LEU A 33 -1.26 10.29 -1.32
CA LEU A 33 -1.86 9.70 -2.51
C LEU A 33 -2.63 8.41 -2.20
N ARG A 34 -2.18 7.60 -1.23
CA ARG A 34 -2.84 6.34 -0.86
C ARG A 34 -4.02 6.53 0.09
N ILE A 35 -4.02 7.59 0.89
CA ILE A 35 -5.13 7.89 1.80
C ILE A 35 -6.35 8.42 1.05
N TYR A 36 -6.16 9.03 -0.13
CA TYR A 36 -7.25 9.58 -0.92
C TYR A 36 -8.34 8.54 -1.23
N ASN A 37 -7.95 7.29 -1.48
CA ASN A 37 -8.89 6.19 -1.80
C ASN A 37 -9.14 5.23 -0.63
N PHE A 38 -8.86 5.66 0.61
CA PHE A 38 -8.90 4.81 1.79
C PHE A 38 -10.30 4.26 2.10
N GLN A 39 -11.36 5.00 1.77
CA GLN A 39 -12.76 4.62 2.06
C GLN A 39 -13.48 4.00 0.87
N SER A 40 -12.83 3.77 -0.27
CA SER A 40 -13.46 3.11 -1.41
C SER A 40 -13.93 1.71 -1.05
N PRO A 41 -15.13 1.27 -1.48
CA PRO A 41 -15.56 -0.10 -1.25
C PRO A 41 -14.64 -1.11 -1.95
N ILE A 42 -14.61 -2.37 -1.48
CA ILE A 42 -13.85 -3.50 -2.08
C ILE A 42 -14.52 -3.97 -3.38
N LEU A 43 -14.98 -3.06 -4.22
CA LEU A 43 -15.74 -3.37 -5.44
C LEU A 43 -14.98 -2.94 -6.72
N GLY A 44 -13.66 -2.76 -6.63
CA GLY A 44 -12.82 -2.40 -7.77
C GLY A 44 -12.53 -3.57 -8.71
N VAL A 45 -11.71 -3.34 -9.73
CA VAL A 45 -11.37 -4.29 -10.82
C VAL A 45 -10.80 -5.62 -10.32
N HIS A 46 -10.09 -5.63 -9.22
CA HIS A 46 -9.60 -6.84 -8.55
C HIS A 46 -10.38 -7.15 -7.27
N SER A 47 -11.68 -6.84 -7.24
CA SER A 47 -12.55 -7.02 -6.08
C SER A 47 -12.57 -8.45 -5.55
N TRP A 48 -12.58 -9.46 -6.44
CA TRP A 48 -12.55 -10.86 -6.07
C TRP A 48 -11.32 -11.22 -5.24
N ARG A 49 -10.13 -10.76 -5.63
CA ARG A 49 -8.89 -11.04 -4.91
C ARG A 49 -8.82 -10.32 -3.55
N GLN A 50 -9.32 -9.10 -3.49
CA GLN A 50 -9.43 -8.35 -2.24
C GLN A 50 -10.46 -8.97 -1.31
N ALA A 51 -11.59 -9.42 -1.85
CA ALA A 51 -12.64 -10.11 -1.10
C ALA A 51 -12.14 -11.45 -0.53
N ASP A 52 -11.44 -12.25 -1.34
CA ASP A 52 -10.85 -13.53 -0.89
C ASP A 52 -9.82 -13.32 0.22
N THR A 53 -8.97 -12.31 0.09
CA THR A 53 -7.98 -11.96 1.12
C THR A 53 -8.65 -11.52 2.43
N ALA A 54 -9.71 -10.72 2.33
CA ALA A 54 -10.47 -10.27 3.49
C ALA A 54 -11.26 -11.43 4.15
N ALA A 55 -11.88 -12.29 3.33
CA ALA A 55 -12.57 -13.50 3.79
C ALA A 55 -11.60 -14.45 4.52
N MET A 56 -10.42 -14.68 3.94
CA MET A 56 -9.38 -15.50 4.55
C MET A 56 -8.91 -14.93 5.90
N ALA A 57 -8.73 -13.61 5.99
CA ALA A 57 -8.36 -12.97 7.25
C ALA A 57 -9.46 -13.09 8.32
N ARG A 58 -10.74 -12.94 7.93
CA ARG A 58 -11.88 -13.14 8.79
C ARG A 58 -11.98 -14.60 9.26
N ASN A 59 -11.84 -15.56 8.35
CA ASN A 59 -11.89 -16.98 8.69
C ASN A 59 -10.75 -17.38 9.63
N PHE A 60 -9.54 -16.85 9.49
CA PHE A 60 -8.49 -17.05 10.51
C PHE A 60 -8.87 -16.50 11.87
N TYR A 61 -9.56 -15.36 11.91
CA TYR A 61 -10.00 -14.77 13.17
C TYR A 61 -11.14 -15.56 13.83
N GLU A 62 -12.13 -16.02 13.05
CA GLU A 62 -13.35 -16.70 13.56
C GLU A 62 -13.16 -18.20 13.80
N ASN A 63 -12.45 -18.91 12.90
CA ASN A 63 -12.34 -20.38 12.89
C ASN A 63 -11.02 -20.89 13.52
N GLY A 64 -10.19 -19.99 14.04
CA GLY A 64 -8.89 -20.31 14.62
C GLY A 64 -7.72 -20.06 13.66
N TYR A 65 -6.58 -19.69 14.23
CA TYR A 65 -5.38 -19.25 13.52
C TYR A 65 -4.56 -20.41 12.94
N ASN A 66 -5.20 -21.30 12.17
CA ASN A 66 -4.50 -22.42 11.54
C ASN A 66 -3.88 -21.96 10.21
N PHE A 67 -2.64 -21.49 10.26
CA PHE A 67 -1.90 -20.92 9.15
C PHE A 67 -1.77 -21.85 7.93
N LEU A 68 -1.72 -23.16 8.13
CA LEU A 68 -1.56 -24.15 7.05
C LEU A 68 -2.84 -24.49 6.32
N TYR A 69 -3.99 -24.08 6.84
CA TYR A 69 -5.31 -24.39 6.29
C TYR A 69 -6.14 -23.10 6.11
N PRO A 70 -5.73 -22.21 5.19
CA PRO A 70 -6.49 -21.01 4.91
C PRO A 70 -7.86 -21.35 4.33
N GLN A 71 -8.89 -20.62 4.74
CA GLN A 71 -10.27 -20.78 4.31
C GLN A 71 -10.80 -19.51 3.68
N ILE A 72 -11.59 -19.64 2.63
CA ILE A 72 -12.36 -18.57 1.98
C ILE A 72 -13.84 -18.92 1.97
N ASP A 73 -14.71 -17.95 1.78
CA ASP A 73 -16.17 -18.11 1.75
C ASP A 73 -16.62 -18.67 0.39
N TRP A 74 -16.16 -19.87 0.05
CA TRP A 74 -16.50 -20.52 -1.21
C TRP A 74 -17.09 -21.90 -0.97
N GLY A 75 -18.10 -22.27 -1.80
CA GLY A 75 -18.67 -23.60 -1.78
C GLY A 75 -19.81 -23.80 -0.77
N GLY A 76 -20.40 -22.76 -0.20
CA GLY A 76 -21.54 -22.82 0.71
C GLY A 76 -21.20 -23.53 2.03
N ASN A 77 -21.79 -24.71 2.28
CA ASN A 77 -21.57 -25.48 3.51
C ASN A 77 -20.25 -26.27 3.55
N LEU A 78 -19.39 -26.13 2.56
CA LEU A 78 -18.08 -26.78 2.52
C LEU A 78 -17.07 -26.01 3.38
N SER A 79 -15.98 -26.70 3.78
CA SER A 79 -14.93 -26.12 4.61
C SER A 79 -14.13 -24.96 3.98
N GLY A 80 -14.32 -24.68 2.67
CA GLY A 80 -13.75 -23.56 1.97
C GLY A 80 -12.21 -23.49 1.95
N TYR A 81 -11.51 -24.61 2.18
CA TYR A 81 -10.05 -24.62 2.17
C TYR A 81 -9.50 -24.20 0.81
N CYS A 82 -8.61 -23.22 0.84
CA CYS A 82 -7.99 -22.63 -0.34
C CYS A 82 -6.46 -22.56 -0.17
N GLN A 83 -5.74 -23.18 -1.11
CA GLN A 83 -4.27 -23.22 -1.08
C GLN A 83 -3.65 -22.42 -2.24
N THR A 84 -4.33 -21.37 -2.70
CA THR A 84 -3.89 -20.62 -3.88
C THR A 84 -2.71 -19.68 -3.61
N GLU A 85 -2.59 -19.17 -2.38
CA GLU A 85 -1.54 -18.20 -2.01
C GLU A 85 -1.01 -18.46 -0.60
N PHE A 86 0.24 -18.06 -0.37
CA PHE A 86 0.82 -18.13 0.96
C PHE A 86 0.19 -17.06 1.87
N PRO A 87 -0.53 -17.42 2.94
CA PRO A 87 -1.52 -16.57 3.59
C PRO A 87 -0.93 -15.60 4.64
N ILE A 88 0.37 -15.26 4.56
CA ILE A 88 1.02 -14.37 5.57
C ILE A 88 0.24 -13.07 5.72
N TYR A 89 -0.13 -12.44 4.60
CA TYR A 89 -0.79 -11.15 4.63
C TYR A 89 -2.14 -11.22 5.34
N SER A 90 -2.99 -12.19 4.97
CA SER A 90 -4.29 -12.42 5.60
C SER A 90 -4.15 -12.82 7.07
N PHE A 91 -3.11 -13.58 7.40
CA PHE A 91 -2.83 -13.98 8.79
C PHE A 91 -2.44 -12.78 9.66
N VAL A 92 -1.60 -11.86 9.15
CA VAL A 92 -1.25 -10.61 9.87
C VAL A 92 -2.48 -9.74 10.07
N ILE A 93 -3.36 -9.64 9.07
CA ILE A 93 -4.64 -8.92 9.22
C ILE A 93 -5.50 -9.57 10.31
N ALA A 94 -5.60 -10.90 10.35
CA ALA A 94 -6.35 -11.62 11.39
C ALA A 94 -5.81 -11.34 12.80
N LEU A 95 -4.49 -11.25 12.97
CA LEU A 95 -3.90 -10.86 14.25
C LEU A 95 -4.28 -9.42 14.64
N LEU A 96 -4.33 -8.51 13.65
CA LEU A 96 -4.77 -7.13 13.90
C LEU A 96 -6.28 -7.06 14.22
N TYR A 97 -7.10 -7.93 13.63
CA TYR A 97 -8.52 -8.06 13.99
C TYR A 97 -8.72 -8.43 15.46
N LYS A 98 -7.81 -9.18 16.04
CA LYS A 98 -7.84 -9.50 17.48
C LYS A 98 -7.65 -8.27 18.38
N LEU A 99 -6.92 -7.25 17.89
CA LEU A 99 -6.62 -6.03 18.65
C LEU A 99 -7.65 -4.91 18.42
N PHE A 100 -8.10 -4.77 17.18
CA PHE A 100 -8.90 -3.61 16.73
C PHE A 100 -10.33 -3.98 16.29
N GLY A 101 -10.69 -5.26 16.33
CA GLY A 101 -11.94 -5.74 15.73
C GLY A 101 -11.86 -5.94 14.22
N VAL A 102 -12.92 -6.51 13.64
CA VAL A 102 -12.99 -6.81 12.20
C VAL A 102 -13.37 -5.54 11.43
N HIS A 103 -12.40 -4.93 10.77
CA HIS A 103 -12.60 -3.74 9.94
C HIS A 103 -11.81 -3.85 8.63
N GLU A 104 -12.46 -3.60 7.50
CA GLU A 104 -11.82 -3.63 6.16
C GLU A 104 -10.65 -2.65 6.04
N SER A 105 -10.71 -1.53 6.77
CA SER A 105 -9.66 -0.51 6.82
C SER A 105 -8.30 -1.04 7.30
N ILE A 106 -8.27 -2.11 8.10
CA ILE A 106 -7.03 -2.68 8.65
C ILE A 106 -6.15 -3.25 7.54
N GLY A 107 -6.74 -3.99 6.58
CA GLY A 107 -6.00 -4.49 5.42
C GLY A 107 -5.37 -3.36 4.60
N ARG A 108 -6.13 -2.27 4.39
CA ARG A 108 -5.62 -1.09 3.65
C ARG A 108 -4.50 -0.39 4.39
N LEU A 109 -4.63 -0.19 5.70
CA LEU A 109 -3.56 0.40 6.52
C LEU A 109 -2.30 -0.45 6.46
N LEU A 110 -2.43 -1.76 6.51
CA LEU A 110 -1.30 -2.68 6.39
C LEU A 110 -0.64 -2.57 5.01
N SER A 111 -1.42 -2.53 3.92
CA SER A 111 -0.91 -2.32 2.56
C SER A 111 -0.19 -0.99 2.39
N ILE A 112 -0.75 0.10 2.93
CA ILE A 112 -0.11 1.42 2.93
C ILE A 112 1.23 1.34 3.67
N SER A 113 1.25 0.73 4.84
CA SER A 113 2.47 0.59 5.66
C SER A 113 3.57 -0.18 4.92
N PHE A 114 3.26 -1.34 4.31
CA PHE A 114 4.21 -2.10 3.51
C PHE A 114 4.72 -1.32 2.31
N SER A 115 3.85 -0.56 1.65
CA SER A 115 4.23 0.27 0.51
C SER A 115 5.19 1.39 0.91
N LEU A 116 4.98 2.05 2.05
CA LEU A 116 5.90 3.07 2.55
C LEU A 116 7.26 2.48 2.90
N VAL A 117 7.26 1.30 3.52
CA VAL A 117 8.49 0.53 3.81
C VAL A 117 9.22 0.17 2.52
N ALA A 118 8.51 -0.29 1.50
CA ALA A 118 9.09 -0.62 0.20
C ALA A 118 9.74 0.60 -0.47
N ILE A 119 9.06 1.76 -0.47
CA ILE A 119 9.61 3.02 -1.01
C ILE A 119 10.88 3.42 -0.26
N TYR A 120 10.87 3.31 1.06
CA TYR A 120 12.04 3.63 1.88
C TYR A 120 13.24 2.74 1.54
N PHE A 121 13.04 1.43 1.47
CA PHE A 121 14.12 0.48 1.13
C PHE A 121 14.59 0.63 -0.31
N LEU A 122 13.67 0.89 -1.26
CA LEU A 122 14.03 1.14 -2.65
C LEU A 122 14.93 2.37 -2.77
N TYR A 123 14.57 3.48 -2.09
CA TYR A 123 15.39 4.68 -2.06
C TYR A 123 16.79 4.40 -1.50
N LYS A 124 16.86 3.68 -0.36
CA LYS A 124 18.12 3.32 0.27
C LYS A 124 18.98 2.43 -0.63
N LEU A 125 18.38 1.42 -1.24
CA LEU A 125 19.05 0.50 -2.15
C LEU A 125 19.62 1.24 -3.37
N CYS A 126 18.81 2.07 -4.02
CA CYS A 126 19.26 2.88 -5.15
C CYS A 126 20.40 3.81 -4.75
N LEU A 127 20.33 4.44 -3.58
CA LEU A 127 21.38 5.31 -3.08
C LEU A 127 22.69 4.55 -2.82
N GLU A 128 22.60 3.35 -2.27
CA GLU A 128 23.77 2.49 -1.99
C GLU A 128 24.46 2.05 -3.30
N ILE A 129 23.68 1.66 -4.31
CA ILE A 129 24.23 1.16 -5.58
C ILE A 129 24.79 2.30 -6.43
N THR A 130 24.09 3.43 -6.52
CA THR A 130 24.43 4.49 -7.48
C THR A 130 25.24 5.64 -6.88
N CYS A 131 25.25 5.75 -5.56
CA CYS A 131 25.85 6.89 -4.82
C CYS A 131 25.28 8.26 -5.29
N ASP A 132 24.15 8.29 -5.99
CA ASP A 132 23.50 9.48 -6.52
C ASP A 132 22.10 9.67 -5.93
N LYS A 133 21.95 10.75 -5.14
CA LYS A 133 20.65 11.11 -4.51
C LYS A 133 19.56 11.42 -5.52
N LYS A 134 19.91 11.95 -6.70
CA LYS A 134 18.93 12.30 -7.74
C LYS A 134 18.36 11.03 -8.37
N LEU A 135 19.22 10.07 -8.67
CA LEU A 135 18.83 8.78 -9.23
C LEU A 135 17.95 8.00 -8.24
N ALA A 136 18.35 7.94 -6.98
CA ALA A 136 17.57 7.30 -5.92
C ALA A 136 16.18 7.96 -5.75
N PHE A 137 16.12 9.30 -5.81
CA PHE A 137 14.86 10.03 -5.74
C PHE A 137 13.94 9.71 -6.91
N TRP A 138 14.42 9.81 -8.16
CA TRP A 138 13.60 9.59 -9.33
C TRP A 138 13.11 8.14 -9.45
N SER A 139 13.96 7.17 -9.14
CA SER A 139 13.56 5.75 -9.12
C SER A 139 12.41 5.50 -8.14
N SER A 140 12.52 6.01 -6.93
CA SER A 140 11.48 5.85 -5.91
C SER A 140 10.23 6.67 -6.21
N PHE A 141 10.36 7.83 -6.85
CA PHE A 141 9.25 8.65 -7.30
C PHE A 141 8.43 7.96 -8.39
N PHE A 142 9.09 7.40 -9.41
CA PHE A 142 8.40 6.63 -10.46
C PHE A 142 7.71 5.39 -9.87
N TYR A 143 8.34 4.66 -8.98
CA TYR A 143 7.70 3.55 -8.28
C TYR A 143 6.45 3.99 -7.53
N THR A 144 6.49 5.13 -6.84
CA THR A 144 5.35 5.69 -6.11
C THR A 144 4.17 5.99 -7.03
N ILE A 145 4.42 6.56 -8.22
CA ILE A 145 3.37 6.91 -9.19
C ILE A 145 2.84 5.67 -9.93
N THR A 146 3.71 4.78 -10.39
CA THR A 146 3.30 3.59 -11.15
C THR A 146 2.35 2.70 -10.35
N HIS A 147 2.56 2.61 -9.04
CA HIS A 147 1.67 1.85 -8.17
C HIS A 147 0.27 2.48 -8.02
N LEU A 148 0.11 3.76 -8.31
CA LEU A 148 -1.19 4.44 -8.30
C LEU A 148 -2.00 4.17 -9.57
N THR A 149 -1.35 4.10 -10.72
CA THR A 149 -2.03 3.87 -12.01
C THR A 149 -2.66 2.47 -12.09
N GLN A 150 -2.18 1.50 -11.30
CA GLN A 150 -2.80 0.17 -11.20
C GLN A 150 -4.10 0.18 -10.37
N ILE A 151 -4.33 1.20 -9.56
CA ILE A 151 -5.54 1.34 -8.75
C ILE A 151 -6.65 2.05 -9.53
N GLU A 152 -6.29 2.90 -10.49
CA GLU A 152 -7.23 3.79 -11.19
C GLU A 152 -7.70 3.28 -12.57
N ASN A 153 -7.10 2.25 -13.16
CA ASN A 153 -7.54 1.73 -14.44
C ASN A 153 -8.57 0.59 -14.26
N PRO A 154 -9.87 0.88 -14.34
CA PRO A 154 -10.92 -0.14 -14.31
C PRO A 154 -11.13 -0.83 -15.67
N GLU A 155 -10.38 -0.47 -16.70
CA GLU A 155 -10.57 -0.98 -18.06
C GLU A 155 -9.32 -1.74 -18.53
N ILE A 156 -9.30 -3.05 -18.34
CA ILE A 156 -8.89 -4.08 -19.35
C ILE A 156 -9.40 -5.42 -18.83
#